data_a06d3e054ecd9a0cbcf8c297b6e36b3c
#
_entry.id   a06d3e054ecd9a0cbcf8c297b6e36b3c
#
_cell.length_a   1.000
_cell.length_b   1.000
_cell.length_c   1.000
_cell.angle_alpha   90.00
_cell.angle_beta   90.00
_cell.angle_gamma   90.00
#
_symmetry.space_group_name_H-M   'P 1'
#
loop_
_entity.id
_entity.type
_entity.pdbx_description
1 polymer ?
#
loop_
_entity_poly.entity_id
_entity_poly.type
_entity_poly.pdbx_seq_one_letter_code
_entity_poly.pdbx_strand_id
1 'polypeptide(L)'
;MPKQTLERKYEYHRMLPHYQKARRTVFITFCKANRIAFTPEARDAILHRCLHDHTKRYDLHAAVVMPDHVHLLLTPLRDEKGWPYSRPIILKTLKGMSARSVNKLEGSSGPIWQEESFDHVLRSQESFEEKLEYLRQNPVRRGLVRRPEDYKWLWVEQTK
;
A
#
# COMPACT_ATOMS: atom_id res chain seq x y z
N MET A 1 25.66 -8.59 -0.61
CA MET A 1 25.33 -9.91 -0.07
C MET A 1 24.84 -10.81 -1.19
N PRO A 2 25.38 -12.01 -1.34
CA PRO A 2 24.93 -12.89 -2.39
C PRO A 2 23.44 -13.21 -2.25
N LYS A 3 22.71 -13.16 -3.34
CA LYS A 3 21.27 -13.50 -3.40
C LYS A 3 20.96 -14.85 -2.73
N GLN A 4 21.86 -15.80 -2.86
CA GLN A 4 21.73 -17.13 -2.26
C GLN A 4 21.57 -17.12 -0.73
N THR A 5 22.24 -16.21 -0.04
CA THR A 5 22.15 -16.14 1.43
C THR A 5 20.79 -15.63 1.90
N LEU A 6 20.21 -14.68 1.13
CA LEU A 6 18.88 -14.17 1.40
C LEU A 6 17.79 -15.20 1.09
N GLU A 7 17.96 -15.95 0.00
CA GLU A 7 17.04 -17.02 -0.37
C GLU A 7 17.03 -18.15 0.64
N ARG A 8 18.21 -18.59 1.09
CA ARG A 8 18.34 -19.61 2.14
C ARG A 8 17.72 -19.15 3.46
N LYS A 9 17.96 -17.94 3.84
CA LYS A 9 17.40 -17.38 5.06
C LYS A 9 15.87 -17.26 4.96
N TYR A 10 15.39 -16.92 3.79
CA TYR A 10 13.97 -16.87 3.49
C TYR A 10 13.33 -18.26 3.56
N GLU A 11 13.94 -19.27 2.97
CA GLU A 11 13.46 -20.65 3.02
C GLU A 11 13.47 -21.24 4.43
N TYR A 12 14.51 -20.95 5.19
CA TYR A 12 14.61 -21.38 6.58
C TYR A 12 13.41 -20.88 7.41
N HIS A 13 12.94 -19.69 7.14
CA HIS A 13 11.83 -19.07 7.88
C HIS A 13 10.44 -19.38 7.28
N ARG A 14 10.35 -20.34 6.38
CA ARG A 14 9.08 -20.79 5.78
C ARG A 14 8.02 -21.20 6.81
N MET A 15 8.47 -21.74 7.93
CA MET A 15 7.59 -22.15 9.03
C MET A 15 7.08 -21.00 9.87
N LEU A 16 7.55 -19.77 9.61
CA LEU A 16 7.16 -18.57 10.33
C LEU A 16 6.41 -17.62 9.37
N PRO A 17 5.07 -17.78 9.21
CA PRO A 17 4.32 -17.04 8.21
C PRO A 17 4.46 -15.51 8.34
N HIS A 18 4.50 -14.98 9.56
CA HIS A 18 4.68 -13.55 9.81
C HIS A 18 6.04 -13.04 9.34
N TYR A 19 7.09 -13.81 9.59
CA TYR A 19 8.44 -13.46 9.13
C TYR A 19 8.53 -13.48 7.61
N GLN A 20 7.93 -14.48 6.95
CA GLN A 20 7.86 -14.53 5.49
C GLN A 20 7.09 -13.33 4.93
N LYS A 21 5.94 -13.01 5.51
CA LYS A 21 5.15 -11.84 5.11
C LYS A 21 5.98 -10.56 5.27
N ALA A 22 6.63 -10.36 6.41
CA ALA A 22 7.47 -9.19 6.66
C ALA A 22 8.60 -9.07 5.63
N ARG A 23 9.21 -10.19 5.23
CA ARG A 23 10.29 -10.23 4.24
C ARG A 23 9.85 -9.82 2.84
N ARG A 24 8.61 -10.13 2.46
CA ARG A 24 8.02 -9.80 1.16
C ARG A 24 7.18 -8.56 1.19
N THR A 25 6.83 -8.12 2.37
CA THR A 25 5.95 -6.98 2.55
C THR A 25 6.65 -5.71 2.07
N VAL A 26 5.90 -4.90 1.37
CA VAL A 26 6.38 -3.65 0.79
C VAL A 26 5.59 -2.50 1.40
N PHE A 27 6.29 -1.48 1.82
CA PHE A 27 5.71 -0.19 2.17
C PHE A 27 5.77 0.72 0.94
N ILE A 28 4.63 1.22 0.50
CA ILE A 28 4.50 2.00 -0.73
C ILE A 28 3.93 3.37 -0.39
N THR A 29 4.50 4.40 -1.01
CA THR A 29 3.97 5.77 -0.98
C THR A 29 3.90 6.33 -2.39
N PHE A 30 2.76 6.88 -2.77
CA PHE A 30 2.64 7.67 -3.98
C PHE A 30 1.85 8.95 -3.71
N CYS A 31 2.28 10.03 -4.34
CA CYS A 31 1.82 11.37 -4.05
C CYS A 31 1.05 11.96 -5.22
N LYS A 32 0.08 12.80 -4.89
CA LYS A 32 -0.68 13.56 -5.87
C LYS A 32 0.26 14.51 -6.65
N ALA A 33 0.00 14.65 -7.95
CA ALA A 33 0.82 15.49 -8.83
C ALA A 33 0.76 16.97 -8.45
N ASN A 34 -0.40 17.44 -7.97
CA ASN A 34 -0.57 18.77 -7.40
C ASN A 34 -0.86 18.68 -5.90
N ARG A 35 -0.81 19.82 -5.20
CA ARG A 35 -0.99 19.85 -3.75
C ARG A 35 -2.42 20.11 -3.29
N ILE A 36 -3.37 20.14 -4.21
CA ILE A 36 -4.79 20.32 -3.90
C ILE A 36 -5.32 19.03 -3.30
N ALA A 37 -5.94 19.11 -2.13
CA ALA A 37 -6.47 17.93 -1.45
C ALA A 37 -7.52 17.20 -2.29
N PHE A 38 -7.51 15.88 -2.26
CA PHE A 38 -8.58 15.08 -2.83
C PHE A 38 -9.90 15.36 -2.12
N THR A 39 -10.98 15.37 -2.85
CA THR A 39 -12.33 15.38 -2.29
C THR A 39 -12.59 14.10 -1.49
N PRO A 40 -13.55 14.08 -0.56
CA PRO A 40 -13.96 12.85 0.12
C PRO A 40 -14.34 11.73 -0.85
N GLU A 41 -15.06 12.04 -1.92
CA GLU A 41 -15.47 11.06 -2.93
C GLU A 41 -14.26 10.47 -3.69
N ALA A 42 -13.26 11.30 -3.99
CA ALA A 42 -12.02 10.84 -4.60
C ALA A 42 -11.24 9.91 -3.66
N ARG A 43 -11.18 10.24 -2.37
CA ARG A 43 -10.53 9.36 -1.36
C ARG A 43 -11.26 8.02 -1.22
N ASP A 44 -12.60 8.03 -1.25
CA ASP A 44 -13.39 6.80 -1.26
C ASP A 44 -13.03 5.92 -2.46
N ALA A 45 -12.96 6.51 -3.66
CA ALA A 45 -12.62 5.79 -4.88
C ALA A 45 -11.19 5.22 -4.85
N ILE A 46 -10.24 5.98 -4.33
CA ILE A 46 -8.85 5.54 -4.20
C ILE A 46 -8.75 4.36 -3.22
N LEU A 47 -9.35 4.47 -2.04
CA LEU A 47 -9.35 3.39 -1.06
C LEU A 47 -10.04 2.14 -1.61
N HIS A 48 -11.17 2.30 -2.28
CA HIS A 48 -11.88 1.20 -2.93
C HIS A 48 -10.96 0.48 -3.93
N ARG A 49 -10.18 1.23 -4.70
CA ARG A 49 -9.25 0.64 -5.67
C ARG A 49 -8.12 -0.13 -4.98
N CYS A 50 -7.59 0.39 -3.88
CA CYS A 50 -6.58 -0.32 -3.09
C CYS A 50 -7.09 -1.66 -2.55
N LEU A 51 -8.35 -1.71 -2.16
CA LEU A 51 -9.00 -2.91 -1.65
C LEU A 51 -9.41 -3.90 -2.76
N HIS A 52 -9.63 -3.41 -3.97
CA HIS A 52 -10.13 -4.24 -5.07
C HIS A 52 -9.24 -5.45 -5.38
N ASP A 53 -7.94 -5.29 -5.36
CA ASP A 53 -6.99 -6.35 -5.66
C ASP A 53 -6.46 -7.10 -4.42
N HIS A 54 -6.97 -6.73 -3.24
CA HIS A 54 -6.69 -7.48 -2.00
C HIS A 54 -7.16 -8.92 -2.14
N THR A 55 -6.31 -9.86 -1.77
CA THR A 55 -6.45 -11.32 -1.93
C THR A 55 -6.35 -11.82 -3.38
N LYS A 56 -6.19 -10.94 -4.35
CA LYS A 56 -6.04 -11.31 -5.78
C LYS A 56 -4.60 -11.15 -6.25
N ARG A 57 -4.04 -9.95 -6.13
CA ARG A 57 -2.68 -9.63 -6.55
C ARG A 57 -1.74 -9.40 -5.38
N TYR A 58 -2.28 -9.03 -4.24
CA TYR A 58 -1.53 -8.83 -3.00
C TYR A 58 -2.44 -9.04 -1.79
N ASP A 59 -1.82 -9.34 -0.68
CA ASP A 59 -2.46 -9.20 0.63
C ASP A 59 -2.22 -7.78 1.12
N LEU A 60 -3.29 -7.01 1.24
CA LEU A 60 -3.23 -5.67 1.80
C LEU A 60 -3.31 -5.76 3.32
N HIS A 61 -2.31 -5.25 4.01
CA HIS A 61 -2.28 -5.23 5.47
C HIS A 61 -2.82 -3.94 6.03
N ALA A 62 -2.53 -2.84 5.35
CA ALA A 62 -3.06 -1.52 5.71
C ALA A 62 -2.98 -0.57 4.52
N ALA A 63 -3.90 0.38 4.50
CA ALA A 63 -3.93 1.47 3.54
C ALA A 63 -4.42 2.73 4.23
N VAL A 64 -3.82 3.85 3.92
CA VAL A 64 -4.32 5.17 4.32
C VAL A 64 -4.29 6.11 3.13
N VAL A 65 -5.44 6.70 2.83
CA VAL A 65 -5.56 7.71 1.78
C VAL A 65 -5.57 9.08 2.45
N MET A 66 -4.43 9.74 2.41
CA MET A 66 -4.24 11.09 2.93
C MET A 66 -4.79 12.11 1.93
N PRO A 67 -4.94 13.39 2.31
CA PRO A 67 -5.45 14.40 1.38
C PRO A 67 -4.70 14.51 0.05
N ASP A 68 -3.40 14.22 0.03
CA ASP A 68 -2.55 14.42 -1.14
C ASP A 68 -1.59 13.26 -1.43
N HIS A 69 -1.73 12.14 -0.74
CA HIS A 69 -0.88 10.95 -0.95
C HIS A 69 -1.52 9.71 -0.36
N VAL A 70 -0.94 8.57 -0.68
CA VAL A 70 -1.38 7.25 -0.20
C VAL A 70 -0.18 6.50 0.37
N HIS A 71 -0.40 5.84 1.49
CA HIS A 71 0.52 4.82 2.01
C HIS A 71 -0.15 3.47 2.00
N LEU A 72 0.59 2.46 1.56
CA LEU A 72 0.15 1.06 1.55
C LEU A 72 1.18 0.18 2.21
N LEU A 73 0.70 -0.83 2.89
CA LEU A 73 1.50 -1.92 3.41
C LEU A 73 0.91 -3.21 2.85
N LEU A 74 1.62 -3.86 1.93
CA LEU A 74 1.10 -5.02 1.21
C LEU A 74 2.16 -6.08 0.95
N THR A 75 1.71 -7.32 0.76
CA THR A 75 2.56 -8.44 0.35
C THR A 75 2.09 -8.94 -1.00
N PRO A 76 2.91 -8.87 -2.07
CA PRO A 76 2.52 -9.40 -3.36
C PRO A 76 2.21 -10.90 -3.30
N LEU A 77 1.14 -11.30 -3.95
CA LEU A 77 0.78 -12.70 -4.12
C LEU A 77 1.44 -13.26 -5.37
N ARG A 78 1.28 -14.57 -5.58
CA ARG A 78 1.79 -15.26 -6.77
C ARG A 78 0.70 -15.41 -7.81
N ASP A 79 1.09 -15.29 -9.08
CA ASP A 79 0.21 -15.54 -10.21
C ASP A 79 -0.02 -17.06 -10.42
N GLU A 80 -0.77 -17.42 -11.44
CA GLU A 80 -1.08 -18.81 -11.78
C GLU A 80 0.16 -19.66 -12.07
N LYS A 81 1.26 -19.02 -12.51
CA LYS A 81 2.53 -19.68 -12.80
C LYS A 81 3.45 -19.79 -11.58
N GLY A 82 3.00 -19.28 -10.42
CA GLY A 82 3.77 -19.29 -9.18
C GLY A 82 4.76 -18.14 -9.02
N TRP A 83 4.73 -17.13 -9.90
CA TRP A 83 5.59 -15.96 -9.82
C TRP A 83 4.92 -14.84 -9.03
N PRO A 84 5.66 -14.16 -8.14
CA PRO A 84 5.08 -13.01 -7.45
C PRO A 84 4.75 -11.89 -8.44
N TYR A 85 3.61 -11.25 -8.23
CA TYR A 85 3.29 -10.04 -8.96
C TYR A 85 4.35 -8.98 -8.68
N SER A 86 4.91 -8.38 -9.72
CA SER A 86 5.98 -7.40 -9.56
C SER A 86 5.45 -6.09 -8.96
N ARG A 87 6.28 -5.46 -8.13
CA ARG A 87 5.96 -4.15 -7.54
C ARG A 87 5.63 -3.09 -8.60
N PRO A 88 6.42 -2.96 -9.68
CA PRO A 88 6.10 -2.00 -10.74
C PRO A 88 4.74 -2.23 -11.37
N ILE A 89 4.34 -3.48 -11.59
CA ILE A 89 3.01 -3.80 -12.14
C ILE A 89 1.91 -3.45 -11.16
N ILE A 90 2.07 -3.80 -9.88
CA ILE A 90 1.10 -3.45 -8.83
C ILE A 90 0.90 -1.93 -8.77
N LEU A 91 1.99 -1.17 -8.70
CA LEU A 91 1.95 0.29 -8.67
C LEU A 91 1.32 0.89 -9.91
N LYS A 92 1.73 0.44 -11.08
CA LYS A 92 1.18 0.92 -12.35
C LYS A 92 -0.33 0.70 -12.42
N THR A 93 -0.79 -0.47 -11.99
CA THR A 93 -2.22 -0.80 -11.99
C THR A 93 -2.98 0.06 -10.99
N LEU A 94 -2.49 0.17 -9.76
CA LEU A 94 -3.13 1.00 -8.72
C LEU A 94 -3.21 2.46 -9.12
N LYS A 95 -2.11 3.03 -9.56
CA LYS A 95 -2.06 4.44 -9.97
C LYS A 95 -2.93 4.70 -11.20
N GLY A 96 -2.86 3.83 -12.20
CA GLY A 96 -3.64 3.99 -13.43
C GLY A 96 -5.14 3.88 -13.19
N MET A 97 -5.57 2.88 -12.45
CA MET A 97 -7.00 2.64 -12.20
C MET A 97 -7.59 3.67 -11.24
N SER A 98 -6.86 4.05 -10.19
CA SER A 98 -7.31 5.10 -9.27
C SER A 98 -7.37 6.46 -9.96
N ALA A 99 -6.40 6.78 -10.82
CA ALA A 99 -6.43 8.02 -11.60
C ALA A 99 -7.65 8.09 -12.53
N ARG A 100 -8.01 7.01 -13.18
CA ARG A 100 -9.21 6.92 -14.01
C ARG A 100 -10.47 7.18 -13.19
N SER A 101 -10.56 6.56 -12.02
CA SER A 101 -11.70 6.74 -11.12
C SER A 101 -11.84 8.18 -10.67
N VAL A 102 -10.75 8.82 -10.27
CA VAL A 102 -10.75 10.22 -9.82
C VAL A 102 -11.11 11.16 -10.97
N ASN A 103 -10.49 10.98 -12.14
CA ASN A 103 -10.79 11.81 -13.32
C ASN A 103 -12.26 11.69 -13.72
N LYS A 104 -12.83 10.49 -13.69
CA LYS A 104 -14.24 10.29 -13.99
C LYS A 104 -15.15 11.02 -13.00
N LEU A 105 -14.86 10.95 -11.70
CA LEU A 105 -15.62 11.62 -10.65
C LEU A 105 -15.55 13.15 -10.78
N GLU A 106 -14.39 13.68 -11.10
CA GLU A 106 -14.13 15.12 -11.15
C GLU A 106 -14.37 15.72 -12.54
N GLY A 107 -14.71 14.91 -13.55
CA GLY A 107 -14.87 15.37 -14.92
C GLY A 107 -13.58 15.95 -15.50
N SER A 108 -12.43 15.42 -15.07
CA SER A 108 -11.10 15.91 -15.44
C SER A 108 -10.34 14.86 -16.27
N SER A 109 -9.17 15.26 -16.76
CA SER A 109 -8.26 14.39 -17.50
C SER A 109 -6.82 14.71 -17.10
N GLY A 110 -5.91 13.81 -17.46
CA GLY A 110 -4.49 13.99 -17.20
C GLY A 110 -4.01 13.27 -15.95
N PRO A 111 -2.72 13.46 -15.59
CA PRO A 111 -2.12 12.74 -14.49
C PRO A 111 -2.66 13.20 -13.13
N ILE A 112 -3.00 12.24 -12.30
CA ILE A 112 -3.41 12.48 -10.91
C ILE A 112 -2.22 12.33 -9.97
N TRP A 113 -1.34 11.35 -10.24
CA TRP A 113 -0.21 10.99 -9.41
C TRP A 113 1.09 11.52 -9.99
N GLN A 114 2.06 11.78 -9.12
CA GLN A 114 3.44 11.99 -9.53
C GLN A 114 3.95 10.73 -10.23
N GLU A 115 4.83 10.90 -11.19
CA GLU A 115 5.41 9.79 -11.96
C GLU A 115 6.16 8.82 -11.05
N GLU A 116 6.99 9.35 -10.17
CA GLU A 116 7.77 8.56 -9.23
C GLU A 116 6.94 8.17 -8.00
N SER A 117 7.25 7.01 -7.46
CA SER A 117 6.67 6.49 -6.23
C SER A 117 7.79 5.95 -5.36
N PHE A 118 7.57 5.96 -4.06
CA PHE A 118 8.50 5.36 -3.11
C PHE A 118 8.00 3.95 -2.76
N ASP A 119 8.89 2.97 -2.83
CA ASP A 119 8.60 1.63 -2.34
C ASP A 119 9.80 1.06 -1.59
N HIS A 120 9.52 0.36 -0.51
CA HIS A 120 10.54 -0.19 0.39
C HIS A 120 10.13 -1.59 0.86
N VAL A 121 10.97 -2.57 0.57
CA VAL A 121 10.77 -3.94 1.04
C VAL A 121 11.19 -4.04 2.50
N LEU A 122 10.28 -4.50 3.36
CA LEU A 122 10.56 -4.68 4.78
C LEU A 122 11.45 -5.90 5.00
N ARG A 123 12.35 -5.80 5.98
CA ARG A 123 13.35 -6.82 6.26
C ARG A 123 13.04 -7.67 7.47
N SER A 124 12.10 -7.26 8.32
CA SER A 124 11.81 -7.94 9.57
C SER A 124 10.38 -7.72 10.03
N GLN A 125 9.92 -8.52 10.98
CA GLN A 125 8.64 -8.34 11.65
C GLN A 125 8.58 -7.01 12.42
N GLU A 126 9.67 -6.62 13.05
CA GLU A 126 9.77 -5.32 13.73
C GLU A 126 9.54 -4.15 12.76
N SER A 127 10.18 -4.19 11.57
CA SER A 127 9.96 -3.20 10.53
C SER A 127 8.50 -3.18 10.06
N PHE A 128 7.84 -4.33 10.01
CA PHE A 128 6.42 -4.43 9.67
C PHE A 128 5.57 -3.67 10.69
N GLU A 129 5.78 -3.94 11.97
CA GLU A 129 5.02 -3.30 13.06
C GLU A 129 5.26 -1.80 13.12
N GLU A 130 6.49 -1.37 12.92
CA GLU A 130 6.85 0.06 12.85
C GLU A 130 6.14 0.76 11.70
N LYS A 131 6.13 0.16 10.52
CA LYS A 131 5.48 0.74 9.33
C LYS A 131 3.96 0.73 9.46
N LEU A 132 3.40 -0.32 10.03
CA LEU A 132 1.97 -0.39 10.31
C LEU A 132 1.55 0.75 11.24
N GLU A 133 2.28 0.94 12.33
CA GLU A 133 1.99 2.01 13.28
C GLU A 133 2.24 3.40 12.67
N TYR A 134 3.30 3.55 11.89
CA TYR A 134 3.55 4.78 11.13
C TYR A 134 2.36 5.16 10.24
N LEU A 135 1.84 4.17 9.50
CA LEU A 135 0.71 4.36 8.60
C LEU A 135 -0.55 4.71 9.39
N ARG A 136 -0.83 3.98 10.48
CA ARG A 136 -2.01 4.22 11.33
C ARG A 136 -2.00 5.61 11.95
N GLN A 137 -0.86 6.08 12.42
CA GLN A 137 -0.72 7.37 13.10
C GLN A 137 -0.62 8.55 12.13
N ASN A 138 -0.49 8.31 10.84
CA ASN A 138 -0.31 9.39 9.87
C ASN A 138 -1.42 10.45 9.94
N PRO A 139 -2.71 10.09 9.93
CA PRO A 139 -3.76 11.10 10.04
C PRO A 139 -3.77 11.83 11.40
N VAL A 140 -3.32 11.19 12.46
CA VAL A 140 -3.18 11.82 13.78
C VAL A 140 -2.04 12.84 13.78
N ARG A 141 -0.86 12.45 13.29
CA ARG A 141 0.29 13.36 13.18
C ARG A 141 0.01 14.57 12.31
N ARG A 142 -0.83 14.40 11.29
CA ARG A 142 -1.23 15.49 10.38
C ARG A 142 -2.35 16.34 10.95
N GLY A 143 -2.82 16.05 12.15
CA GLY A 143 -3.86 16.82 12.81
C GLY A 143 -5.27 16.65 12.24
N LEU A 144 -5.51 15.60 11.46
CA LEU A 144 -6.80 15.35 10.81
C LEU A 144 -7.81 14.72 11.76
N VAL A 145 -7.35 13.88 12.67
CA VAL A 145 -8.14 13.19 13.70
C VAL A 145 -7.34 13.06 14.98
N ARG A 146 -8.00 12.78 16.09
CA ARG A 146 -7.35 12.52 17.38
C ARG A 146 -6.90 11.07 17.54
N ARG A 147 -7.64 10.13 16.94
CA ARG A 147 -7.35 8.70 17.00
C ARG A 147 -7.35 8.12 15.58
N PRO A 148 -6.50 7.13 15.28
CA PRO A 148 -6.50 6.49 13.98
C PRO A 148 -7.87 5.97 13.55
N GLU A 149 -8.62 5.41 14.49
CA GLU A 149 -9.95 4.81 14.26
C GLU A 149 -10.99 5.81 13.74
N ASP A 150 -10.77 7.09 13.99
CA ASP A 150 -11.67 8.16 13.56
C ASP A 150 -11.42 8.60 12.11
N TYR A 151 -10.33 8.14 11.48
CA TYR A 151 -10.02 8.51 10.12
C TYR A 151 -10.68 7.56 9.12
N LYS A 152 -11.63 8.06 8.35
CA LYS A 152 -12.47 7.28 7.43
C LYS A 152 -11.67 6.51 6.39
N TRP A 153 -10.56 7.06 5.92
CA TRP A 153 -9.76 6.50 4.82
C TRP A 153 -8.52 5.77 5.32
N LEU A 154 -8.58 5.25 6.53
CA LEU A 154 -7.63 4.29 7.07
C LEU A 154 -8.30 2.92 7.11
N TRP A 155 -7.68 1.96 6.47
CA TRP A 155 -8.09 0.57 6.52
C TRP A 155 -6.93 -0.30 7.03
N VAL A 156 -7.22 -1.15 7.98
CA VAL A 156 -6.24 -2.10 8.53
C VAL A 156 -6.89 -3.48 8.52
N GLU A 157 -6.14 -4.47 8.03
CA GLU A 157 -6.58 -5.85 8.02
C GLU A 157 -6.87 -6.33 9.44
N GLN A 158 -8.04 -6.90 9.65
CA GLN A 158 -8.40 -7.47 10.94
C GLN A 158 -7.66 -8.80 11.12
N THR A 159 -6.84 -8.87 12.17
CA THR A 159 -6.23 -10.15 12.58
C THR A 159 -7.32 -11.03 13.20
N LYS A 160 -7.48 -12.22 12.63
CA LYS A 160 -8.36 -13.23 13.21
C LYS A 160 -7.74 -13.86 14.45
#